data_436b57c587447bf5ef3ccf3fcb5e4a49
#
_entry.id   436b57c587447bf5ef3ccf3fcb5e4a49
#
_cell.length_a   1.000
_cell.length_b   1.000
_cell.length_c   1.000
_cell.angle_alpha   90.00
_cell.angle_beta   90.00
_cell.angle_gamma   90.00
#
_symmetry.space_group_name_H-M   'P 1'
#
loop_
_entity.id
_entity.type
_entity.pdbx_description
1 polymer ?
#
loop_
_entity_poly.entity_id
_entity_poly.type
_entity_poly.pdbx_seq_one_letter_code
_entity_poly.pdbx_strand_id
1 'polypeptide(L)'
;MPFTVERKSEICKQSNDRPGCCWYLCDNPHKSSCKNCYSCYSNCPHGVYDVINDEPQPIHQENCVGCKICEEMCPTHAIYVRPLADEGRGIWSNSTMLEIKRKSQTGSYKVRGCGMTRRIPTFDDLSLLPAQVSRPPIDSYREPCKTAVVLGDRFAENSIEIDTPIMIGAMSFGAISKEAKIALAIGSSKVGTITNTGEGGMLPEERHYADKLIAQYASGRFGVSAKYLNNAEAVEIKIGQGAKSGMGGHLLAHKVTAEVARVRNIPEGTSALSPARHMDIVGPEDLGMKINQLREITDWKIPIIVKFASGRVEQDVKIAAKAGADIIVVDGMQGGTGAGPEAVTEHAGIPTIEAIVKADDALKDINLRSEVSLVAAGGIRSGADVAKAIALGADAVYVATSALISLGCKVCQTCSEGTCPKGIATQERVLRRRLDPMRKGEQVANYIKAMTQEVTALTQQAGNTDIEKLERQDLVALTMEASQLTGVPMVRG
;
A
#
# COMPACT_ATOMS: atom_id res chain seq x y z
N MET A 1 -18.42 -0.15 -1.25
CA MET A 1 -19.62 -0.30 -2.10
C MET A 1 -20.26 -1.62 -1.71
N PRO A 2 -21.58 -1.70 -1.56
CA PRO A 2 -22.26 -2.98 -1.38
C PRO A 2 -22.09 -3.83 -2.66
N PHE A 3 -22.04 -5.14 -2.49
CA PHE A 3 -21.90 -6.08 -3.58
C PHE A 3 -23.15 -6.94 -3.67
N THR A 4 -23.50 -7.35 -4.88
CA THR A 4 -24.53 -8.34 -5.11
C THR A 4 -23.89 -9.66 -5.55
N VAL A 5 -24.50 -10.75 -5.11
CA VAL A 5 -24.09 -12.11 -5.50
C VAL A 5 -25.22 -12.72 -6.35
N GLU A 6 -24.92 -13.03 -7.58
CA GLU A 6 -25.89 -13.56 -8.53
C GLU A 6 -25.49 -14.95 -9.00
N ARG A 7 -26.49 -15.81 -9.28
CA ARG A 7 -26.28 -17.07 -9.98
C ARG A 7 -26.46 -16.89 -11.49
N LYS A 8 -25.71 -17.61 -12.29
CA LYS A 8 -25.79 -17.52 -13.76
C LYS A 8 -27.20 -17.73 -14.33
N SER A 9 -28.03 -18.56 -13.67
CA SER A 9 -29.42 -18.78 -14.06
C SER A 9 -30.30 -17.53 -13.92
N GLU A 10 -29.99 -16.64 -12.99
CA GLU A 10 -30.70 -15.37 -12.76
C GLU A 10 -30.25 -14.31 -13.74
N ILE A 11 -28.95 -14.29 -14.10
CA ILE A 11 -28.39 -13.39 -15.10
C ILE A 11 -29.01 -13.63 -16.47
N CYS A 12 -29.20 -14.90 -16.87
CA CYS A 12 -29.86 -15.26 -18.11
C CYS A 12 -31.34 -14.84 -18.18
N LYS A 13 -32.05 -14.88 -17.05
CA LYS A 13 -33.47 -14.45 -17.01
C LYS A 13 -33.63 -12.93 -17.17
N GLN A 14 -32.70 -12.15 -16.66
CA GLN A 14 -32.71 -10.69 -16.78
C GLN A 14 -32.22 -10.17 -18.14
N SER A 15 -31.45 -10.98 -18.89
CA SER A 15 -30.91 -10.58 -20.20
C SER A 15 -31.84 -10.84 -21.37
N ASN A 16 -32.96 -11.56 -21.19
CA ASN A 16 -33.96 -11.74 -22.24
C ASN A 16 -34.63 -10.47 -22.71
N ASP A 17 -34.54 -9.37 -21.93
CA ASP A 17 -35.11 -8.07 -22.30
C ASP A 17 -34.13 -7.10 -22.97
N ARG A 18 -32.90 -7.53 -23.29
CA ARG A 18 -31.89 -6.71 -23.99
C ARG A 18 -31.28 -7.47 -25.17
N PRO A 19 -31.58 -7.14 -26.40
CA PRO A 19 -30.95 -7.76 -27.57
C PRO A 19 -29.46 -7.37 -27.61
N GLY A 20 -28.56 -8.35 -27.54
CA GLY A 20 -27.14 -8.22 -27.84
C GLY A 20 -26.14 -8.64 -26.73
N CYS A 21 -26.55 -9.02 -25.51
CA CYS A 21 -25.63 -9.23 -24.40
C CYS A 21 -25.13 -10.68 -24.20
N CYS A 22 -25.71 -11.69 -24.83
CA CYS A 22 -25.45 -13.09 -24.49
C CYS A 22 -24.48 -13.87 -25.40
N TRP A 23 -24.05 -13.35 -26.53
CA TRP A 23 -23.33 -14.15 -27.55
C TRP A 23 -21.82 -14.35 -27.24
N TYR A 24 -21.22 -13.57 -26.37
CA TYR A 24 -19.77 -13.65 -26.08
C TYR A 24 -19.39 -14.34 -24.75
N LEU A 25 -20.36 -14.67 -23.89
CA LEU A 25 -20.09 -15.25 -22.57
C LEU A 25 -20.74 -16.64 -22.33
N CYS A 26 -21.48 -17.17 -23.29
CA CYS A 26 -22.15 -18.46 -23.17
C CYS A 26 -21.66 -19.43 -24.25
N ASP A 27 -20.51 -20.05 -24.06
CA ASP A 27 -20.08 -21.20 -24.88
C ASP A 27 -20.96 -22.45 -24.69
N ASN A 28 -21.91 -22.41 -23.75
CA ASN A 28 -22.91 -23.49 -23.60
C ASN A 28 -24.07 -23.05 -22.68
N PRO A 29 -25.22 -22.63 -23.20
CA PRO A 29 -26.35 -22.09 -22.41
C PRO A 29 -27.02 -23.13 -21.49
N HIS A 30 -26.64 -24.39 -21.52
CA HIS A 30 -27.33 -25.46 -20.80
C HIS A 30 -26.51 -26.19 -19.72
N LYS A 31 -25.27 -25.79 -19.41
CA LYS A 31 -24.41 -26.56 -18.49
C LYS A 31 -23.84 -25.80 -17.29
N SER A 32 -24.26 -24.61 -16.96
CA SER A 32 -23.75 -23.88 -15.79
C SER A 32 -24.72 -23.86 -14.61
N SER A 33 -25.41 -24.92 -14.38
CA SER A 33 -26.22 -25.07 -13.16
C SER A 33 -25.32 -25.32 -11.94
N CYS A 34 -25.65 -24.69 -10.82
CA CYS A 34 -25.07 -25.00 -9.53
C CYS A 34 -25.19 -26.51 -9.26
N LYS A 35 -24.11 -27.18 -8.82
CA LYS A 35 -24.09 -28.57 -8.47
C LYS A 35 -24.32 -28.84 -6.98
N ASN A 36 -24.74 -27.80 -6.21
CA ASN A 36 -24.94 -27.88 -4.77
C ASN A 36 -23.72 -28.46 -4.01
N CYS A 37 -22.50 -28.09 -4.45
CA CYS A 37 -21.26 -28.58 -3.83
C CYS A 37 -20.91 -27.81 -2.54
N TYR A 38 -21.68 -26.85 -2.13
CA TYR A 38 -21.53 -26.02 -0.92
C TYR A 38 -20.20 -25.25 -0.79
N SER A 39 -19.33 -25.24 -1.81
CA SER A 39 -18.05 -24.54 -1.76
C SER A 39 -18.21 -23.04 -1.46
N CYS A 40 -19.25 -22.39 -1.99
CA CYS A 40 -19.54 -20.98 -1.71
C CYS A 40 -19.95 -20.75 -0.24
N TYR A 41 -20.79 -21.62 0.32
CA TYR A 41 -21.22 -21.60 1.72
C TYR A 41 -20.02 -21.85 2.65
N SER A 42 -19.28 -22.94 2.44
CA SER A 42 -18.16 -23.34 3.32
C SER A 42 -16.96 -22.39 3.30
N ASN A 43 -16.76 -21.65 2.22
CA ASN A 43 -15.60 -20.76 2.06
C ASN A 43 -15.91 -19.27 2.19
N CYS A 44 -17.19 -18.88 2.37
CA CYS A 44 -17.53 -17.48 2.60
C CYS A 44 -17.22 -17.08 4.05
N PRO A 45 -16.22 -16.19 4.30
CA PRO A 45 -15.85 -15.82 5.66
C PRO A 45 -16.83 -14.81 6.30
N HIS A 46 -17.80 -14.31 5.53
CA HIS A 46 -18.73 -13.25 5.93
C HIS A 46 -20.17 -13.74 6.07
N GLY A 47 -20.43 -15.05 5.98
CA GLY A 47 -21.77 -15.60 6.19
C GLY A 47 -22.84 -15.09 5.21
N VAL A 48 -22.45 -14.86 3.94
CA VAL A 48 -23.37 -14.39 2.89
C VAL A 48 -24.40 -15.44 2.51
N TYR A 49 -24.04 -16.74 2.67
CA TYR A 49 -24.86 -17.85 2.23
C TYR A 49 -25.52 -18.58 3.38
N ASP A 50 -26.73 -19.04 3.14
CA ASP A 50 -27.40 -20.05 3.95
C ASP A 50 -27.87 -21.22 3.09
N VAL A 51 -28.18 -22.36 3.69
CA VAL A 51 -28.70 -23.53 3.00
C VAL A 51 -30.22 -23.56 3.10
N ILE A 52 -30.90 -23.36 1.97
CA ILE A 52 -32.35 -23.37 1.85
C ILE A 52 -32.74 -24.47 0.84
N ASN A 53 -33.58 -25.40 1.23
CA ASN A 53 -34.01 -26.52 0.39
C ASN A 53 -32.83 -27.29 -0.26
N ASP A 54 -31.80 -27.61 0.54
CA ASP A 54 -30.57 -28.26 0.09
C ASP A 54 -29.77 -27.49 -0.96
N GLU A 55 -29.97 -26.16 -1.06
CA GLU A 55 -29.21 -25.32 -1.95
C GLU A 55 -28.55 -24.16 -1.18
N PRO A 56 -27.25 -23.84 -1.44
CA PRO A 56 -26.63 -22.66 -0.88
C PRO A 56 -27.19 -21.40 -1.56
N GLN A 57 -27.85 -20.55 -0.79
CA GLN A 57 -28.50 -19.31 -1.25
C GLN A 57 -27.79 -18.10 -0.66
N PRO A 58 -27.46 -17.06 -1.45
CA PRO A 58 -26.83 -15.84 -0.96
C PRO A 58 -27.86 -14.88 -0.34
N ILE A 59 -28.46 -15.26 0.77
CA ILE A 59 -29.57 -14.49 1.41
C ILE A 59 -29.11 -13.31 2.24
N HIS A 60 -27.87 -13.33 2.71
CA HIS A 60 -27.25 -12.24 3.50
C HIS A 60 -26.30 -11.40 2.63
N GLN A 61 -26.81 -10.88 1.51
CA GLN A 61 -26.00 -10.12 0.56
C GLN A 61 -25.41 -8.84 1.15
N GLU A 62 -26.07 -8.27 2.17
CA GLU A 62 -25.57 -7.13 2.95
C GLU A 62 -24.21 -7.37 3.62
N ASN A 63 -23.88 -8.63 3.89
CA ASN A 63 -22.59 -9.03 4.44
C ASN A 63 -21.49 -9.18 3.38
N CYS A 64 -21.81 -9.08 2.08
CA CYS A 64 -20.86 -9.29 1.00
C CYS A 64 -19.88 -8.12 0.89
N VAL A 65 -18.59 -8.43 0.99
CA VAL A 65 -17.46 -7.47 0.88
C VAL A 65 -16.75 -7.53 -0.48
N GLY A 66 -17.29 -8.28 -1.45
CA GLY A 66 -16.73 -8.37 -2.79
C GLY A 66 -15.40 -9.13 -2.88
N CYS A 67 -15.06 -10.00 -1.94
CA CYS A 67 -13.78 -10.75 -1.93
C CYS A 67 -13.67 -11.79 -3.05
N LYS A 68 -14.75 -12.11 -3.74
CA LYS A 68 -14.85 -13.06 -4.88
C LYS A 68 -14.38 -14.49 -4.62
N ILE A 69 -14.19 -14.90 -3.37
CA ILE A 69 -13.79 -16.29 -3.05
C ILE A 69 -14.83 -17.30 -3.52
N CYS A 70 -16.11 -17.03 -3.28
CA CYS A 70 -17.19 -17.90 -3.75
C CYS A 70 -17.21 -18.02 -5.28
N GLU A 71 -16.86 -16.96 -6.01
CA GLU A 71 -16.72 -16.99 -7.47
C GLU A 71 -15.52 -17.84 -7.91
N GLU A 72 -14.36 -17.67 -7.27
CA GLU A 72 -13.12 -18.41 -7.56
C GLU A 72 -13.20 -19.90 -7.17
N MET A 73 -13.87 -20.21 -6.06
CA MET A 73 -13.99 -21.58 -5.54
C MET A 73 -15.16 -22.36 -6.15
N CYS A 74 -15.99 -21.73 -6.97
CA CYS A 74 -17.12 -22.39 -7.62
C CYS A 74 -16.62 -23.25 -8.78
N PRO A 75 -16.71 -24.60 -8.71
CA PRO A 75 -16.18 -25.49 -9.74
C PRO A 75 -16.94 -25.41 -11.07
N THR A 76 -18.15 -24.86 -11.04
CA THR A 76 -19.00 -24.67 -12.24
C THR A 76 -19.06 -23.21 -12.67
N HIS A 77 -18.34 -22.31 -12.01
CA HIS A 77 -18.41 -20.86 -12.25
C HIS A 77 -19.85 -20.31 -12.25
N ALA A 78 -20.71 -20.84 -11.40
CA ALA A 78 -22.13 -20.49 -11.31
C ALA A 78 -22.39 -19.21 -10.49
N ILE A 79 -21.37 -18.61 -9.88
CA ILE A 79 -21.49 -17.46 -9.00
C ILE A 79 -20.79 -16.25 -9.62
N TYR A 80 -21.47 -15.11 -9.52
CA TYR A 80 -20.96 -13.81 -9.93
C TYR A 80 -21.08 -12.82 -8.80
N VAL A 81 -19.99 -12.09 -8.49
CA VAL A 81 -19.97 -11.01 -7.48
C VAL A 81 -19.72 -9.68 -8.19
N ARG A 82 -20.71 -8.81 -8.17
CA ARG A 82 -20.62 -7.47 -8.77
C ARG A 82 -20.80 -6.38 -7.72
N PRO A 83 -20.11 -5.21 -7.87
CA PRO A 83 -20.50 -4.03 -7.11
C PRO A 83 -21.91 -3.62 -7.53
N LEU A 84 -22.75 -3.27 -6.56
CA LEU A 84 -24.00 -2.57 -6.84
C LEU A 84 -23.64 -1.19 -7.38
N ALA A 85 -24.32 -0.76 -8.44
CA ALA A 85 -24.22 0.60 -8.93
C ALA A 85 -24.56 1.56 -7.77
N ASP A 86 -23.70 2.57 -7.56
CA ASP A 86 -23.94 3.59 -6.52
C ASP A 86 -24.97 4.62 -7.05
N GLU A 87 -26.16 4.12 -7.33
CA GLU A 87 -27.28 4.94 -7.76
C GLU A 87 -27.83 5.68 -6.56
N GLY A 88 -27.73 6.99 -6.59
CA GLY A 88 -28.23 7.86 -5.53
C GLY A 88 -28.84 9.13 -6.13
N ARG A 89 -29.46 9.93 -5.28
CA ARG A 89 -30.03 11.23 -5.65
C ARG A 89 -29.08 12.35 -5.23
N GLY A 90 -28.23 12.81 -6.13
CA GLY A 90 -27.24 13.85 -5.86
C GLY A 90 -26.22 13.40 -4.80
N ILE A 91 -26.08 14.17 -3.71
CA ILE A 91 -25.14 13.86 -2.61
C ILE A 91 -25.57 12.65 -1.75
N TRP A 92 -26.79 12.15 -1.92
CA TRP A 92 -27.37 11.02 -1.17
C TRP A 92 -27.19 9.71 -1.94
N SER A 93 -25.95 9.29 -2.14
CA SER A 93 -25.66 8.00 -2.75
C SER A 93 -26.13 6.82 -1.87
N ASN A 94 -26.29 5.64 -2.46
CA ASN A 94 -26.66 4.45 -1.70
C ASN A 94 -25.64 4.15 -0.58
N SER A 95 -24.36 4.33 -0.84
CA SER A 95 -23.30 4.17 0.16
C SER A 95 -23.42 5.17 1.30
N THR A 96 -23.73 6.43 1.00
CA THR A 96 -23.97 7.47 2.02
C THR A 96 -25.17 7.14 2.89
N MET A 97 -26.30 6.74 2.28
CA MET A 97 -27.52 6.38 3.04
C MET A 97 -27.30 5.17 3.95
N LEU A 98 -26.59 4.14 3.46
CA LEU A 98 -26.25 2.96 4.27
C LEU A 98 -25.36 3.32 5.45
N GLU A 99 -24.34 4.18 5.23
CA GLU A 99 -23.46 4.62 6.31
C GLU A 99 -24.20 5.43 7.40
N ILE A 100 -25.14 6.29 7.01
CA ILE A 100 -26.00 7.03 7.94
C ILE A 100 -26.85 6.06 8.77
N LYS A 101 -27.51 5.09 8.11
CA LYS A 101 -28.30 4.06 8.81
C LYS A 101 -27.46 3.27 9.80
N ARG A 102 -26.28 2.82 9.38
CA ARG A 102 -25.34 2.10 10.26
C ARG A 102 -24.97 2.93 11.49
N LYS A 103 -24.56 4.19 11.29
CA LYS A 103 -24.24 5.11 12.39
C LYS A 103 -25.40 5.32 13.34
N SER A 104 -26.61 5.46 12.82
CA SER A 104 -27.82 5.63 13.64
C SER A 104 -28.16 4.41 14.49
N GLN A 105 -27.82 3.22 14.00
CA GLN A 105 -28.06 1.96 14.73
C GLN A 105 -26.97 1.63 15.75
N THR A 106 -25.71 1.98 15.44
CA THR A 106 -24.56 1.51 16.23
C THR A 106 -23.92 2.58 17.10
N GLY A 107 -24.18 3.86 16.84
CA GLY A 107 -23.51 4.99 17.49
C GLY A 107 -22.00 5.07 17.22
N SER A 108 -21.50 4.35 16.20
CA SER A 108 -20.06 4.24 15.92
C SER A 108 -19.72 4.48 14.45
N TYR A 109 -18.50 4.93 14.18
CA TYR A 109 -17.95 5.07 12.83
C TYR A 109 -17.37 3.74 12.32
N LYS A 110 -17.23 3.64 11.01
CA LYS A 110 -16.65 2.45 10.36
C LYS A 110 -15.12 2.48 10.44
N VAL A 111 -14.54 1.34 10.86
CA VAL A 111 -13.11 1.06 10.75
C VAL A 111 -12.91 0.02 9.66
N ARG A 112 -12.01 0.29 8.71
CA ARG A 112 -11.75 -0.60 7.60
C ARG A 112 -10.27 -0.65 7.21
N GLY A 113 -9.92 -1.62 6.39
CA GLY A 113 -8.61 -1.74 5.77
C GLY A 113 -8.50 -1.01 4.44
N CYS A 114 -7.33 -1.12 3.83
CA CYS A 114 -6.93 -0.49 2.59
C CYS A 114 -6.88 1.05 2.66
N GLY A 115 -6.82 1.70 1.51
CA GLY A 115 -6.75 3.15 1.40
C GLY A 115 -8.11 3.80 1.11
N MET A 116 -8.08 5.07 0.75
CA MET A 116 -9.24 5.84 0.35
C MET A 116 -9.91 5.28 -0.92
N THR A 117 -11.18 5.64 -1.11
CA THR A 117 -11.98 5.20 -2.26
C THR A 117 -12.48 6.36 -3.12
N ARG A 118 -12.51 7.57 -2.60
CA ARG A 118 -12.92 8.75 -3.38
C ARG A 118 -11.88 9.11 -4.44
N ARG A 119 -12.33 9.70 -5.53
CA ARG A 119 -11.46 10.18 -6.60
C ARG A 119 -10.76 11.48 -6.17
N ILE A 120 -9.46 11.52 -6.33
CA ILE A 120 -8.59 12.69 -6.19
C ILE A 120 -7.52 12.60 -7.30
N PRO A 121 -6.78 13.67 -7.58
CA PRO A 121 -5.66 13.62 -8.53
C PRO A 121 -4.62 12.55 -8.16
N THR A 122 -4.17 11.82 -9.16
CA THR A 122 -3.21 10.71 -9.05
C THR A 122 -2.15 10.81 -10.15
N PHE A 123 -1.24 9.85 -10.21
CA PHE A 123 -0.27 9.75 -11.31
C PHE A 123 -0.94 9.54 -12.68
N ASP A 124 -2.21 9.08 -12.75
CA ASP A 124 -2.95 8.96 -14.02
C ASP A 124 -3.27 10.31 -14.65
N ASP A 125 -3.28 11.39 -13.85
CA ASP A 125 -3.52 12.76 -14.30
C ASP A 125 -2.25 13.46 -14.85
N LEU A 126 -1.14 12.72 -14.93
CA LEU A 126 0.15 13.16 -15.49
C LEU A 126 0.55 12.23 -16.64
N SER A 127 1.33 12.74 -17.59
CA SER A 127 1.93 11.96 -18.68
C SER A 127 3.41 12.32 -18.85
N LEU A 128 4.25 11.35 -19.24
CA LEU A 128 5.63 11.59 -19.64
C LEU A 128 5.68 12.06 -21.10
N LEU A 129 6.51 13.03 -21.38
CA LEU A 129 6.77 13.54 -22.72
C LEU A 129 7.79 12.65 -23.44
N PRO A 130 7.46 12.08 -24.60
CA PRO A 130 8.40 11.26 -25.34
C PRO A 130 9.49 12.11 -26.00
N ALA A 131 10.71 11.64 -25.94
CA ALA A 131 11.82 12.15 -26.73
C ALA A 131 11.63 11.83 -28.20
N GLN A 132 12.02 12.76 -29.08
CA GLN A 132 11.92 12.63 -30.53
C GLN A 132 13.13 13.26 -31.22
N VAL A 133 12.96 14.38 -31.90
CA VAL A 133 14.02 15.06 -32.65
C VAL A 133 14.82 16.03 -31.77
N SER A 134 14.16 16.79 -30.89
CA SER A 134 14.81 17.76 -29.99
C SER A 134 15.64 17.09 -28.88
N ARG A 135 15.24 15.92 -28.46
CA ARG A 135 15.95 15.00 -27.57
C ARG A 135 15.77 13.61 -28.15
N PRO A 136 16.80 12.90 -28.63
CA PRO A 136 16.66 11.55 -29.15
C PRO A 136 16.24 10.56 -28.06
N PRO A 137 15.33 9.63 -28.34
CA PRO A 137 15.06 8.52 -27.42
C PRO A 137 16.28 7.59 -27.34
N ILE A 138 16.39 6.87 -26.24
CA ILE A 138 17.46 5.88 -26.03
C ILE A 138 17.05 4.56 -26.71
N ASP A 139 17.99 3.95 -27.43
CA ASP A 139 17.80 2.62 -28.02
C ASP A 139 17.85 1.53 -26.95
N SER A 140 16.68 1.07 -26.51
CA SER A 140 16.53 0.07 -25.45
C SER A 140 17.22 -1.28 -25.73
N TYR A 141 17.58 -1.57 -26.97
CA TYR A 141 18.28 -2.78 -27.35
C TYR A 141 19.80 -2.67 -27.26
N ARG A 142 20.34 -1.45 -27.24
CA ARG A 142 21.77 -1.17 -27.32
C ARG A 142 22.32 -0.39 -26.13
N GLU A 143 21.47 0.37 -25.48
CA GLU A 143 21.86 1.31 -24.43
C GLU A 143 21.17 0.95 -23.11
N PRO A 144 21.92 0.49 -22.08
CA PRO A 144 21.35 0.16 -20.79
C PRO A 144 20.84 1.41 -20.07
N CYS A 145 19.85 1.23 -19.19
CA CYS A 145 19.38 2.27 -18.29
C CYS A 145 19.72 1.88 -16.84
N LYS A 146 20.34 2.80 -16.11
CA LYS A 146 20.63 2.64 -14.68
C LYS A 146 19.32 2.77 -13.89
N THR A 147 19.02 1.76 -13.06
CA THR A 147 17.88 1.72 -12.15
C THR A 147 18.26 1.66 -10.67
N ALA A 148 19.53 1.36 -10.40
CA ALA A 148 20.05 1.29 -9.04
C ALA A 148 20.11 2.68 -8.40
N VAL A 149 19.75 2.74 -7.10
CA VAL A 149 19.71 3.97 -6.33
C VAL A 149 20.45 3.80 -5.01
N VAL A 150 21.14 4.85 -4.58
CA VAL A 150 21.79 4.95 -3.28
C VAL A 150 21.00 5.92 -2.41
N LEU A 151 20.64 5.50 -1.21
CA LEU A 151 19.82 6.30 -0.30
C LEU A 151 20.51 6.44 1.07
N GLY A 152 20.46 7.64 1.65
CA GLY A 152 20.86 7.86 3.04
C GLY A 152 22.36 7.90 3.26
N ASP A 153 23.13 8.43 2.33
CA ASP A 153 24.59 8.59 2.38
C ASP A 153 25.07 9.86 3.12
N ARG A 154 24.13 10.60 3.74
CA ARG A 154 24.43 11.90 4.36
C ARG A 154 25.32 11.81 5.60
N PHE A 155 24.97 10.91 6.55
CA PHE A 155 25.67 10.78 7.83
C PHE A 155 26.02 9.33 8.17
N ALA A 156 25.36 8.37 7.56
CA ALA A 156 25.59 6.96 7.83
C ALA A 156 26.87 6.46 7.18
N GLU A 157 27.61 5.56 7.86
CA GLU A 157 28.77 4.88 7.29
C GLU A 157 28.37 4.01 6.09
N ASN A 158 27.21 3.32 6.18
CA ASN A 158 26.69 2.46 5.13
C ASN A 158 25.35 3.00 4.63
N SER A 159 25.30 3.44 3.39
CA SER A 159 24.07 3.82 2.70
C SER A 159 23.22 2.59 2.32
N ILE A 160 21.98 2.80 1.93
CA ILE A 160 21.12 1.76 1.37
C ILE A 160 21.32 1.75 -0.15
N GLU A 161 21.94 0.71 -0.67
CA GLU A 161 22.05 0.48 -2.11
C GLU A 161 20.96 -0.50 -2.54
N ILE A 162 20.14 -0.14 -3.53
CA ILE A 162 19.07 -0.98 -4.09
C ILE A 162 19.12 -0.99 -5.62
N ASP A 163 18.85 -2.16 -6.23
CA ASP A 163 18.95 -2.34 -7.68
C ASP A 163 17.77 -1.73 -8.45
N THR A 164 16.72 -1.33 -7.74
CA THR A 164 15.49 -0.74 -8.28
C THR A 164 14.99 0.37 -7.34
N PRO A 165 14.40 1.46 -7.82
CA PRO A 165 13.88 2.53 -6.97
C PRO A 165 12.60 2.14 -6.19
N ILE A 166 12.26 0.84 -6.15
CA ILE A 166 11.02 0.33 -5.59
C ILE A 166 11.32 -0.45 -4.32
N MET A 167 10.91 0.08 -3.18
CA MET A 167 11.08 -0.48 -1.85
C MET A 167 9.75 -1.03 -1.32
N ILE A 168 9.78 -2.05 -0.46
CA ILE A 168 8.56 -2.53 0.20
C ILE A 168 8.31 -1.74 1.49
N GLY A 169 7.18 -1.04 1.53
CA GLY A 169 6.78 -0.19 2.64
C GLY A 169 6.38 -0.96 3.90
N ALA A 170 6.36 -0.26 5.03
CA ALA A 170 6.10 -0.81 6.36
C ALA A 170 4.75 -1.51 6.50
N MET A 171 4.77 -2.79 6.83
CA MET A 171 3.60 -3.62 7.12
C MET A 171 3.88 -4.53 8.30
N SER A 172 3.30 -4.22 9.47
CA SER A 172 3.65 -4.87 10.73
C SER A 172 3.16 -6.31 10.86
N PHE A 173 3.97 -7.17 11.48
CA PHE A 173 3.51 -8.48 11.93
C PHE A 173 2.37 -8.34 12.95
N GLY A 174 1.33 -9.12 12.77
CA GLY A 174 0.06 -8.99 13.48
C GLY A 174 -1.00 -8.27 12.64
N ALA A 175 -0.67 -7.17 11.97
CA ALA A 175 -1.55 -6.58 10.95
C ALA A 175 -1.64 -7.50 9.73
N ILE A 176 -0.47 -7.98 9.24
CA ILE A 176 -0.39 -9.06 8.25
C ILE A 176 0.19 -10.33 8.88
N SER A 177 0.01 -11.45 8.22
CA SER A 177 0.47 -12.77 8.66
C SER A 177 1.99 -12.93 8.53
N LYS A 178 2.54 -13.90 9.25
CA LYS A 178 3.93 -14.32 9.14
C LYS A 178 4.28 -14.76 7.71
N GLU A 179 3.42 -15.53 7.09
CA GLU A 179 3.58 -16.00 5.72
C GLU A 179 3.66 -14.84 4.72
N ALA A 180 2.85 -13.80 4.91
CA ALA A 180 2.92 -12.61 4.09
C ALA A 180 4.23 -11.83 4.32
N LYS A 181 4.70 -11.71 5.57
CA LYS A 181 6.00 -11.08 5.89
C LYS A 181 7.16 -11.81 5.22
N ILE A 182 7.19 -13.15 5.32
CA ILE A 182 8.22 -13.98 4.66
C ILE A 182 8.17 -13.81 3.15
N ALA A 183 6.99 -13.83 2.54
CA ALA A 183 6.85 -13.65 1.09
C ALA A 183 7.37 -12.29 0.61
N LEU A 184 7.10 -11.21 1.36
CA LEU A 184 7.62 -9.89 1.05
C LEU A 184 9.15 -9.82 1.19
N ALA A 185 9.71 -10.45 2.22
CA ALA A 185 11.16 -10.54 2.42
C ALA A 185 11.86 -11.30 1.28
N ILE A 186 11.33 -12.47 0.89
CA ILE A 186 11.84 -13.24 -0.25
C ILE A 186 11.76 -12.41 -1.54
N GLY A 187 10.63 -11.74 -1.77
CA GLY A 187 10.42 -10.95 -2.97
C GLY A 187 11.38 -9.77 -3.07
N SER A 188 11.62 -9.05 -1.97
CA SER A 188 12.56 -7.92 -1.95
C SER A 188 13.99 -8.36 -2.19
N SER A 189 14.45 -9.44 -1.54
CA SER A 189 15.81 -9.96 -1.69
C SER A 189 16.11 -10.42 -3.12
N LYS A 190 15.16 -11.10 -3.77
CA LYS A 190 15.31 -11.59 -5.15
C LYS A 190 15.50 -10.49 -6.20
N VAL A 191 15.13 -9.27 -5.90
CA VAL A 191 15.26 -8.12 -6.83
C VAL A 191 16.21 -7.05 -6.28
N GLY A 192 17.02 -7.37 -5.28
CA GLY A 192 18.05 -6.49 -4.73
C GLY A 192 17.49 -5.25 -4.02
N THR A 193 16.23 -5.29 -3.55
CA THR A 193 15.63 -4.16 -2.82
C THR A 193 15.45 -4.45 -1.33
N ILE A 194 14.82 -3.53 -0.59
CA ILE A 194 14.69 -3.55 0.85
C ILE A 194 13.21 -3.67 1.28
N THR A 195 12.96 -4.37 2.38
CA THR A 195 11.65 -4.43 3.03
C THR A 195 11.67 -3.77 4.41
N ASN A 196 10.51 -3.68 5.10
CA ASN A 196 10.35 -2.94 6.35
C ASN A 196 9.55 -3.77 7.36
N THR A 197 10.01 -3.81 8.62
CA THR A 197 9.35 -4.55 9.70
C THR A 197 7.93 -4.04 9.97
N GLY A 198 7.68 -2.75 9.78
CA GLY A 198 6.54 -2.07 10.36
C GLY A 198 6.65 -1.96 11.89
N GLU A 199 5.63 -1.41 12.54
CA GLU A 199 5.61 -1.09 13.97
C GLU A 199 5.45 -2.29 14.93
N GLY A 200 5.59 -3.52 14.43
CA GLY A 200 5.27 -4.75 15.17
C GLY A 200 6.46 -5.54 15.70
N GLY A 201 7.67 -4.98 15.72
CA GLY A 201 8.89 -5.73 15.97
C GLY A 201 9.34 -6.53 14.75
N MET A 202 10.40 -7.33 14.89
CA MET A 202 11.04 -8.08 13.81
C MET A 202 10.81 -9.58 14.02
N LEU A 203 10.22 -10.24 13.02
CA LEU A 203 10.13 -11.70 12.99
C LEU A 203 11.50 -12.28 12.64
N PRO A 204 11.98 -13.32 13.36
CA PRO A 204 13.22 -14.00 12.98
C PRO A 204 13.21 -14.52 11.56
N GLU A 205 12.09 -15.06 11.11
CA GLU A 205 11.92 -15.60 9.75
C GLU A 205 11.92 -14.49 8.69
N GLU A 206 11.34 -13.32 8.98
CA GLU A 206 11.43 -12.17 8.09
C GLU A 206 12.89 -11.72 7.91
N ARG A 207 13.64 -11.60 9.03
CA ARG A 207 15.07 -11.26 8.99
C ARG A 207 15.89 -12.30 8.23
N HIS A 208 15.56 -13.57 8.40
CA HIS A 208 16.28 -14.68 7.74
C HIS A 208 16.16 -14.60 6.21
N TYR A 209 15.00 -14.21 5.68
CA TYR A 209 14.75 -14.14 4.23
C TYR A 209 14.99 -12.74 3.63
N ALA A 210 15.16 -11.71 4.44
CA ALA A 210 15.44 -10.36 3.96
C ALA A 210 16.95 -10.09 3.92
N ASP A 211 17.51 -9.86 2.74
CA ASP A 211 18.90 -9.41 2.62
C ASP A 211 19.05 -8.01 3.22
N LYS A 212 18.06 -7.14 2.98
CA LYS A 212 18.01 -5.77 3.51
C LYS A 212 16.67 -5.52 4.19
N LEU A 213 16.69 -4.99 5.41
CA LEU A 213 15.51 -4.80 6.25
C LEU A 213 15.57 -3.47 7.01
N ILE A 214 14.51 -2.68 6.96
CA ILE A 214 14.35 -1.47 7.75
C ILE A 214 13.65 -1.80 9.07
N ALA A 215 14.24 -1.39 10.19
CA ALA A 215 13.61 -1.46 11.51
C ALA A 215 12.75 -0.22 11.75
N GLN A 216 11.44 -0.39 11.91
CA GLN A 216 10.56 0.74 12.17
C GLN A 216 10.46 1.08 13.66
N TYR A 217 10.77 2.33 14.00
CA TYR A 217 10.67 2.91 15.34
C TYR A 217 9.39 3.77 15.43
N ALA A 218 8.29 3.16 15.85
CA ALA A 218 6.99 3.83 15.96
C ALA A 218 6.71 4.32 17.39
N SER A 219 5.67 5.14 17.57
CA SER A 219 5.29 5.72 18.87
C SER A 219 4.92 4.67 19.93
N GLY A 220 4.44 3.48 19.52
CA GLY A 220 4.12 2.37 20.43
C GLY A 220 5.32 1.56 20.94
N ARG A 221 6.51 1.72 20.36
CA ARG A 221 7.76 1.02 20.77
C ARG A 221 7.67 -0.51 20.82
N PHE A 222 6.71 -1.14 20.13
CA PHE A 222 6.51 -2.59 20.17
C PHE A 222 7.73 -3.34 19.66
N GLY A 223 8.32 -4.20 20.51
CA GLY A 223 9.49 -5.02 20.18
C GLY A 223 10.79 -4.25 19.97
N VAL A 224 10.84 -2.96 20.26
CA VAL A 224 12.05 -2.13 20.10
C VAL A 224 13.08 -2.44 21.18
N SER A 225 14.31 -2.67 20.75
CA SER A 225 15.50 -2.86 21.61
C SER A 225 16.76 -2.50 20.82
N ALA A 226 17.89 -2.31 21.47
CA ALA A 226 19.17 -2.09 20.78
C ALA A 226 19.47 -3.25 19.79
N LYS A 227 19.23 -4.49 20.21
CA LYS A 227 19.39 -5.66 19.33
C LYS A 227 18.50 -5.60 18.10
N TYR A 228 17.26 -5.14 18.23
CA TYR A 228 16.32 -4.96 17.11
C TYR A 228 16.85 -3.91 16.11
N LEU A 229 17.30 -2.76 16.62
CA LEU A 229 17.80 -1.65 15.80
C LEU A 229 19.10 -2.02 15.06
N ASN A 230 20.04 -2.68 15.77
CA ASN A 230 21.33 -3.11 15.20
C ASN A 230 21.22 -4.33 14.28
N ASN A 231 20.06 -4.94 14.13
CA ASN A 231 19.82 -6.07 13.22
C ASN A 231 19.10 -5.65 11.94
N ALA A 232 19.28 -4.40 11.54
CA ALA A 232 18.67 -3.81 10.37
C ALA A 232 19.67 -2.94 9.58
N GLU A 233 19.37 -2.65 8.34
CA GLU A 233 20.16 -1.81 7.44
C GLU A 233 19.73 -0.32 7.46
N ALA A 234 18.60 -0.01 8.12
CA ALA A 234 18.17 1.36 8.42
C ALA A 234 17.17 1.38 9.58
N VAL A 235 17.02 2.54 10.23
CA VAL A 235 15.96 2.78 11.23
C VAL A 235 14.98 3.83 10.70
N GLU A 236 13.69 3.49 10.67
CA GLU A 236 12.62 4.41 10.25
C GLU A 236 11.83 4.92 11.46
N ILE A 237 11.98 6.20 11.80
CA ILE A 237 11.12 6.88 12.77
C ILE A 237 9.78 7.16 12.10
N LYS A 238 8.73 6.44 12.54
CA LYS A 238 7.38 6.63 12.04
C LYS A 238 6.65 7.68 12.84
N ILE A 239 6.52 8.89 12.31
CA ILE A 239 5.67 9.95 12.85
C ILE A 239 4.21 9.71 12.48
N GLY A 240 3.95 9.25 11.22
CA GLY A 240 2.62 8.97 10.73
C GLY A 240 2.60 8.09 9.48
N GLN A 241 1.41 7.91 8.91
CA GLN A 241 1.19 7.23 7.63
C GLN A 241 0.00 7.84 6.90
N GLY A 242 0.00 7.84 5.55
CA GLY A 242 -0.97 8.53 4.71
C GLY A 242 -2.43 8.12 4.95
N ALA A 243 -2.70 6.83 5.11
CA ALA A 243 -4.06 6.32 5.27
C ALA A 243 -4.77 6.75 6.57
N LYS A 244 -4.04 7.18 7.59
CA LYS A 244 -4.59 7.61 8.88
C LYS A 244 -3.69 8.65 9.53
N SER A 245 -3.64 9.82 8.91
CA SER A 245 -2.87 10.97 9.37
C SER A 245 -3.24 11.37 10.80
N GLY A 246 -2.24 11.62 11.64
CA GLY A 246 -2.45 12.04 13.02
C GLY A 246 -3.00 10.96 13.96
N MET A 247 -2.95 9.69 13.56
CA MET A 247 -3.38 8.55 14.37
C MET A 247 -2.28 7.52 14.52
N GLY A 248 -2.24 6.86 15.67
CA GLY A 248 -1.35 5.74 15.94
C GLY A 248 -1.76 4.43 15.27
N GLY A 249 -0.92 3.41 15.44
CA GLY A 249 -1.21 2.04 15.01
C GLY A 249 -2.34 1.43 15.83
N HIS A 250 -3.12 0.54 15.19
CA HIS A 250 -4.25 -0.11 15.82
C HIS A 250 -4.28 -1.58 15.46
N LEU A 251 -3.94 -2.46 16.41
CA LEU A 251 -4.09 -3.90 16.29
C LEU A 251 -4.99 -4.40 17.41
N LEU A 252 -6.13 -4.96 17.05
CA LEU A 252 -7.15 -5.42 18.00
C LEU A 252 -6.72 -6.69 18.73
N ALA A 253 -7.19 -6.85 19.97
CA ALA A 253 -6.85 -7.93 20.91
C ALA A 253 -6.95 -9.34 20.29
N HIS A 254 -8.01 -9.62 19.52
CA HIS A 254 -8.23 -10.93 18.88
C HIS A 254 -7.15 -11.31 17.85
N LYS A 255 -6.35 -10.35 17.36
CA LYS A 255 -5.20 -10.58 16.47
C LYS A 255 -3.88 -10.71 17.23
N VAL A 256 -3.86 -10.43 18.53
CA VAL A 256 -2.65 -10.52 19.37
C VAL A 256 -2.55 -11.93 19.94
N THR A 257 -2.11 -12.87 19.10
CA THR A 257 -1.80 -14.25 19.49
C THR A 257 -0.50 -14.30 20.30
N ALA A 258 -0.20 -15.45 20.94
CA ALA A 258 1.05 -15.66 21.68
C ALA A 258 2.30 -15.35 20.84
N GLU A 259 2.30 -15.65 19.52
CA GLU A 259 3.41 -15.34 18.63
C GLU A 259 3.55 -13.82 18.41
N VAL A 260 2.44 -13.12 18.14
CA VAL A 260 2.42 -11.66 18.01
C VAL A 260 2.81 -10.96 19.30
N ALA A 261 2.28 -11.43 20.44
CA ALA A 261 2.59 -10.93 21.78
C ALA A 261 4.09 -10.97 22.08
N ARG A 262 4.72 -12.12 21.79
CA ARG A 262 6.17 -12.31 21.97
C ARG A 262 6.99 -11.36 21.10
N VAL A 263 6.68 -11.22 19.82
CA VAL A 263 7.44 -10.36 18.88
C VAL A 263 7.27 -8.88 19.22
N ARG A 264 6.07 -8.48 19.63
CA ARG A 264 5.77 -7.10 20.03
C ARG A 264 6.16 -6.74 21.46
N ASN A 265 6.50 -7.74 22.28
CA ASN A 265 6.78 -7.60 23.70
C ASN A 265 5.60 -6.99 24.48
N ILE A 266 4.41 -7.56 24.29
CA ILE A 266 3.14 -7.17 24.95
C ILE A 266 2.40 -8.42 25.44
N PRO A 267 1.45 -8.30 26.39
CA PRO A 267 0.62 -9.44 26.81
C PRO A 267 -0.26 -9.95 25.65
N GLU A 268 -0.44 -11.29 25.61
CA GLU A 268 -1.37 -11.94 24.68
C GLU A 268 -2.82 -11.46 24.90
N GLY A 269 -3.59 -11.33 23.82
CA GLY A 269 -5.00 -10.94 23.91
C GLY A 269 -5.23 -9.47 24.30
N THR A 270 -4.16 -8.65 24.37
CA THR A 270 -4.27 -7.21 24.65
C THR A 270 -4.13 -6.42 23.34
N SER A 271 -5.01 -5.45 23.12
CA SER A 271 -4.92 -4.57 21.95
C SER A 271 -3.62 -3.77 21.94
N ALA A 272 -2.89 -3.80 20.82
CA ALA A 272 -1.68 -3.00 20.63
C ALA A 272 -2.06 -1.66 19.97
N LEU A 273 -2.17 -0.62 20.77
CA LEU A 273 -2.52 0.74 20.37
C LEU A 273 -1.28 1.62 20.50
N SER A 274 -0.80 2.16 19.37
CA SER A 274 0.27 3.15 19.39
C SER A 274 -0.31 4.53 19.70
N PRO A 275 0.33 5.35 20.54
CA PRO A 275 -0.04 6.75 20.69
C PRO A 275 -0.05 7.50 19.34
N ALA A 276 -0.88 8.52 19.21
CA ALA A 276 -0.94 9.35 18.01
C ALA A 276 0.37 10.13 17.72
N ARG A 277 1.19 10.33 18.76
CA ARG A 277 2.49 10.98 18.71
C ARG A 277 3.50 10.22 19.54
N HIS A 278 4.78 10.39 19.26
CA HIS A 278 5.84 9.97 20.14
C HIS A 278 5.79 10.80 21.44
N MET A 279 5.84 10.16 22.59
CA MET A 279 5.75 10.86 23.89
C MET A 279 7.01 11.66 24.18
N ASP A 280 8.13 11.31 23.55
CA ASP A 280 9.46 11.87 23.69
C ASP A 280 9.91 12.67 22.44
N ILE A 281 8.97 13.05 21.56
CA ILE A 281 9.19 13.95 20.44
C ILE A 281 8.01 14.94 20.45
N VAL A 282 8.18 16.06 21.11
CA VAL A 282 7.16 17.11 21.24
C VAL A 282 7.42 18.29 20.29
N GLY A 283 8.68 18.48 19.90
CA GLY A 283 9.12 19.54 19.02
C GLY A 283 10.28 19.13 18.10
N PRO A 284 10.76 20.07 17.27
CA PRO A 284 11.87 19.85 16.33
C PRO A 284 13.18 19.43 17.02
N GLU A 285 13.49 20.01 18.18
CA GLU A 285 14.69 19.73 18.94
C GLU A 285 14.68 18.30 19.47
N ASP A 286 13.52 17.83 19.94
CA ASP A 286 13.35 16.45 20.41
C ASP A 286 13.55 15.44 19.29
N LEU A 287 13.09 15.77 18.06
CA LEU A 287 13.32 14.94 16.87
C LEU A 287 14.82 14.83 16.59
N GLY A 288 15.55 15.93 16.64
CA GLY A 288 17.01 15.95 16.47
C GLY A 288 17.72 15.11 17.53
N MET A 289 17.37 15.29 18.82
CA MET A 289 17.89 14.45 19.90
C MET A 289 17.59 12.96 19.70
N LYS A 290 16.39 12.63 19.21
CA LYS A 290 15.99 11.23 18.96
C LYS A 290 16.77 10.63 17.80
N ILE A 291 16.97 11.37 16.72
CA ILE A 291 17.81 10.94 15.58
C ILE A 291 19.24 10.65 16.08
N ASN A 292 19.84 11.57 16.83
CA ASN A 292 21.17 11.37 17.38
C ASN A 292 21.25 10.18 18.33
N GLN A 293 20.25 9.99 19.21
CA GLN A 293 20.18 8.81 20.08
C GLN A 293 20.16 7.50 19.28
N LEU A 294 19.40 7.44 18.19
CA LEU A 294 19.33 6.24 17.36
C LEU A 294 20.65 6.01 16.60
N ARG A 295 21.33 7.07 16.17
CA ARG A 295 22.67 6.98 15.57
C ARG A 295 23.70 6.40 16.56
N GLU A 296 23.73 6.90 17.80
CA GLU A 296 24.60 6.36 18.85
C GLU A 296 24.31 4.87 19.13
N ILE A 297 23.03 4.47 19.16
CA ILE A 297 22.67 3.06 19.36
C ILE A 297 23.16 2.18 18.20
N THR A 298 23.22 2.70 16.98
CA THR A 298 23.63 1.98 15.77
C THR A 298 25.07 2.27 15.35
N ASP A 299 25.85 2.88 16.22
CA ASP A 299 27.26 3.26 15.97
C ASP A 299 27.43 4.09 14.68
N TRP A 300 26.43 4.89 14.30
CA TRP A 300 26.43 5.69 13.06
C TRP A 300 26.54 4.87 11.77
N LYS A 301 26.31 3.55 11.85
CA LYS A 301 26.53 2.63 10.72
C LYS A 301 25.43 2.66 9.69
N ILE A 302 24.21 2.97 10.08
CA ILE A 302 23.03 2.85 9.23
C ILE A 302 22.21 4.15 9.21
N PRO A 303 21.52 4.47 8.09
CA PRO A 303 20.79 5.72 7.95
C PRO A 303 19.53 5.75 8.82
N ILE A 304 19.17 6.99 9.22
CA ILE A 304 17.94 7.28 9.95
C ILE A 304 16.92 7.91 9.01
N ILE A 305 15.80 7.24 8.88
CA ILE A 305 14.66 7.64 8.05
C ILE A 305 13.62 8.33 8.94
N VAL A 306 13.01 9.43 8.46
CA VAL A 306 11.83 10.03 9.09
C VAL A 306 10.65 9.91 8.14
N LYS A 307 9.58 9.21 8.58
CA LYS A 307 8.36 9.02 7.80
C LYS A 307 7.17 9.69 8.44
N PHE A 308 6.42 10.47 7.65
CA PHE A 308 5.18 11.10 8.09
C PHE A 308 4.08 11.05 7.03
N ALA A 309 2.83 11.23 7.48
CA ALA A 309 1.69 11.40 6.62
C ALA A 309 1.73 12.76 5.93
N SER A 310 1.37 12.83 4.67
CA SER A 310 1.37 14.08 3.92
C SER A 310 0.25 15.01 4.37
N GLY A 311 0.64 16.05 5.11
CA GLY A 311 -0.24 17.11 5.59
C GLY A 311 0.44 18.47 5.39
N ARG A 312 1.19 18.93 6.38
CA ARG A 312 2.01 20.16 6.31
C ARG A 312 3.43 19.83 5.83
N VAL A 313 3.51 19.20 4.66
CA VAL A 313 4.72 18.58 4.11
C VAL A 313 5.91 19.52 4.10
N GLU A 314 5.71 20.76 3.66
CA GLU A 314 6.79 21.74 3.55
C GLU A 314 7.49 22.01 4.88
N GLN A 315 6.70 22.21 5.96
CA GLN A 315 7.22 22.44 7.30
C GLN A 315 7.85 21.18 7.88
N ASP A 316 7.16 20.04 7.76
CA ASP A 316 7.60 18.77 8.33
C ASP A 316 8.91 18.27 7.69
N VAL A 317 9.06 18.43 6.37
CA VAL A 317 10.29 18.12 5.62
C VAL A 317 11.45 18.99 6.07
N LYS A 318 11.24 20.31 6.14
CA LYS A 318 12.29 21.26 6.59
C LYS A 318 12.75 20.96 8.02
N ILE A 319 11.82 20.59 8.91
CA ILE A 319 12.13 20.19 10.29
C ILE A 319 12.92 18.87 10.29
N ALA A 320 12.44 17.83 9.61
CA ALA A 320 13.10 16.53 9.60
C ALA A 320 14.52 16.58 9.01
N ALA A 321 14.70 17.33 7.90
CA ALA A 321 16.00 17.51 7.26
C ALA A 321 16.99 18.26 8.16
N LYS A 322 16.55 19.35 8.82
CA LYS A 322 17.37 20.10 9.79
C LYS A 322 17.65 19.33 11.08
N ALA A 323 16.73 18.44 11.49
CA ALA A 323 16.92 17.55 12.62
C ALA A 323 17.96 16.44 12.35
N GLY A 324 18.39 16.29 11.08
CA GLY A 324 19.46 15.35 10.71
C GLY A 324 18.97 14.04 10.07
N ALA A 325 17.76 13.96 9.54
CA ALA A 325 17.33 12.79 8.77
C ALA A 325 18.22 12.59 7.53
N ASP A 326 18.58 11.33 7.25
CA ASP A 326 19.28 10.96 6.02
C ASP A 326 18.29 10.73 4.88
N ILE A 327 17.12 10.17 5.23
CA ILE A 327 16.04 9.86 4.28
C ILE A 327 14.73 10.40 4.86
N ILE A 328 13.93 11.02 4.01
CA ILE A 328 12.57 11.46 4.35
C ILE A 328 11.56 10.69 3.52
N VAL A 329 10.53 10.15 4.17
CA VAL A 329 9.43 9.47 3.50
C VAL A 329 8.15 10.29 3.64
N VAL A 330 7.58 10.73 2.52
CA VAL A 330 6.28 11.37 2.46
C VAL A 330 5.22 10.36 2.00
N ASP A 331 4.23 10.11 2.86
CA ASP A 331 3.18 9.11 2.62
C ASP A 331 1.85 9.83 2.33
N GLY A 332 1.47 9.90 1.06
CA GLY A 332 0.28 10.59 0.58
C GLY A 332 -1.03 9.93 1.04
N MET A 333 -2.13 10.66 0.94
CA MET A 333 -3.45 10.19 1.42
C MET A 333 -3.97 8.95 0.67
N GLN A 334 -3.41 8.60 -0.49
CA GLN A 334 -3.69 7.34 -1.20
C GLN A 334 -3.06 6.11 -0.54
N GLY A 335 -2.28 6.29 0.53
CA GLY A 335 -1.67 5.20 1.30
C GLY A 335 -2.71 4.20 1.84
N GLY A 336 -2.27 2.97 2.10
CA GLY A 336 -3.11 1.91 2.66
C GLY A 336 -2.86 1.67 4.15
N THR A 337 -3.82 1.01 4.80
CA THR A 337 -3.70 0.58 6.21
C THR A 337 -4.41 -0.76 6.44
N GLY A 338 -4.04 -1.47 7.51
CA GLY A 338 -4.79 -2.66 7.97
C GLY A 338 -6.05 -2.31 8.75
N ALA A 339 -6.08 -1.15 9.41
CA ALA A 339 -7.23 -0.66 10.17
C ALA A 339 -7.16 0.86 10.29
N GLY A 340 -8.17 1.56 9.82
CA GLY A 340 -8.30 3.01 9.93
C GLY A 340 -9.78 3.44 9.97
N PRO A 341 -10.13 4.51 10.73
CA PRO A 341 -11.43 5.12 10.62
C PRO A 341 -11.67 5.62 9.20
N GLU A 342 -12.79 5.24 8.61
CA GLU A 342 -13.14 5.62 7.23
C GLU A 342 -13.13 7.14 7.03
N ALA A 343 -13.66 7.88 8.00
CA ALA A 343 -13.67 9.35 7.97
C ALA A 343 -12.25 9.95 7.84
N VAL A 344 -11.26 9.40 8.54
CA VAL A 344 -9.86 9.86 8.44
C VAL A 344 -9.24 9.44 7.12
N THR A 345 -9.46 8.17 6.73
CA THR A 345 -8.90 7.63 5.48
C THR A 345 -9.40 8.39 4.25
N GLU A 346 -10.65 8.86 4.26
CA GLU A 346 -11.25 9.57 3.14
C GLU A 346 -11.01 11.08 3.14
N HIS A 347 -10.73 11.71 4.30
CA HIS A 347 -10.81 13.16 4.43
C HIS A 347 -9.57 13.83 5.04
N ALA A 348 -8.50 13.09 5.35
CA ALA A 348 -7.29 13.66 5.93
C ALA A 348 -6.06 13.41 5.06
N GLY A 349 -5.23 14.44 4.90
CA GLY A 349 -4.01 14.39 4.07
C GLY A 349 -4.15 15.11 2.74
N ILE A 350 -3.07 15.08 1.94
CA ILE A 350 -3.01 15.63 0.58
C ILE A 350 -2.60 14.54 -0.42
N PRO A 351 -2.89 14.73 -1.73
CA PRO A 351 -2.50 13.80 -2.78
C PRO A 351 -1.00 13.54 -2.83
N THR A 352 -0.61 12.31 -3.15
CA THR A 352 0.81 11.89 -3.22
C THR A 352 1.61 12.73 -4.20
N ILE A 353 1.03 13.06 -5.37
CA ILE A 353 1.71 13.88 -6.39
C ILE A 353 2.05 15.29 -5.89
N GLU A 354 1.16 15.90 -5.09
CA GLU A 354 1.40 17.19 -4.44
C GLU A 354 2.44 17.06 -3.31
N ALA A 355 2.36 15.99 -2.53
CA ALA A 355 3.27 15.75 -1.41
C ALA A 355 4.72 15.63 -1.86
N ILE A 356 4.98 14.95 -2.99
CA ILE A 356 6.33 14.79 -3.56
C ILE A 356 6.89 16.15 -3.94
N VAL A 357 6.12 16.93 -4.70
CA VAL A 357 6.56 18.27 -5.18
C VAL A 357 6.85 19.20 -4.01
N LYS A 358 5.95 19.28 -3.01
CA LYS A 358 6.17 20.10 -1.81
C LYS A 358 7.38 19.67 -1.00
N ALA A 359 7.67 18.37 -0.95
CA ALA A 359 8.84 17.85 -0.24
C ALA A 359 10.15 18.20 -0.99
N ASP A 360 10.19 17.99 -2.30
CA ASP A 360 11.33 18.30 -3.14
C ASP A 360 11.64 19.81 -3.12
N ASP A 361 10.62 20.65 -3.27
CA ASP A 361 10.76 22.09 -3.21
C ASP A 361 11.22 22.56 -1.80
N ALA A 362 10.67 21.98 -0.73
CA ALA A 362 11.07 22.29 0.64
C ALA A 362 12.56 21.96 0.92
N LEU A 363 13.07 20.86 0.38
CA LEU A 363 14.49 20.49 0.47
C LEU A 363 15.38 21.44 -0.35
N LYS A 364 14.93 21.84 -1.54
CA LYS A 364 15.61 22.85 -2.39
C LYS A 364 15.70 24.20 -1.69
N ASP A 365 14.62 24.66 -1.08
CA ASP A 365 14.54 25.94 -0.35
C ASP A 365 15.58 26.06 0.78
N ILE A 366 15.95 24.96 1.39
CA ILE A 366 16.94 24.93 2.48
C ILE A 366 18.30 24.41 2.03
N ASN A 367 18.52 24.21 0.71
CA ASN A 367 19.74 23.70 0.09
C ASN A 367 20.20 22.31 0.62
N LEU A 368 19.26 21.44 0.95
CA LEU A 368 19.53 20.07 1.42
C LEU A 368 19.03 18.97 0.47
N ARG A 369 18.53 19.34 -0.73
CA ARG A 369 17.97 18.36 -1.67
C ARG A 369 19.00 17.32 -2.15
N SER A 370 20.25 17.72 -2.30
CA SER A 370 21.34 16.84 -2.71
C SER A 370 21.91 15.96 -1.59
N GLU A 371 21.56 16.25 -0.33
CA GLU A 371 22.06 15.54 0.84
C GLU A 371 21.02 14.57 1.43
N VAL A 372 19.73 14.89 1.27
CA VAL A 372 18.62 14.14 1.89
C VAL A 372 17.86 13.38 0.81
N SER A 373 17.83 12.06 0.92
CA SER A 373 17.06 11.22 0.01
C SER A 373 15.55 11.36 0.29
N LEU A 374 14.76 11.52 -0.78
CA LEU A 374 13.30 11.66 -0.71
C LEU A 374 12.60 10.40 -1.22
N VAL A 375 11.83 9.73 -0.38
CA VAL A 375 11.06 8.56 -0.74
C VAL A 375 9.56 8.88 -0.72
N ALA A 376 8.86 8.53 -1.79
CA ALA A 376 7.42 8.71 -1.91
C ALA A 376 6.66 7.43 -1.55
N ALA A 377 5.52 7.57 -0.87
CA ALA A 377 4.59 6.48 -0.58
C ALA A 377 3.14 6.94 -0.80
N GLY A 378 2.26 5.97 -1.06
CA GLY A 378 0.82 6.21 -1.22
C GLY A 378 0.35 6.10 -2.68
N GLY A 379 -0.40 5.04 -3.00
CA GLY A 379 -1.05 4.88 -4.29
C GLY A 379 -0.15 4.45 -5.45
N ILE A 380 1.07 3.99 -5.22
CA ILE A 380 2.00 3.50 -6.26
C ILE A 380 1.55 2.10 -6.72
N ARG A 381 1.33 1.91 -8.04
CA ARG A 381 0.70 0.71 -8.62
C ARG A 381 1.51 0.09 -9.76
N SER A 382 2.24 0.90 -10.53
CA SER A 382 2.92 0.53 -11.77
C SER A 382 4.26 1.22 -11.90
N GLY A 383 5.10 0.77 -12.82
CA GLY A 383 6.35 1.46 -13.15
C GLY A 383 6.12 2.86 -13.72
N ALA A 384 4.96 3.11 -14.34
CA ALA A 384 4.59 4.45 -14.78
C ALA A 384 4.38 5.40 -13.59
N ASP A 385 3.75 4.94 -12.50
CA ASP A 385 3.62 5.74 -11.28
C ASP A 385 4.99 6.03 -10.68
N VAL A 386 5.91 5.04 -10.70
CA VAL A 386 7.28 5.20 -10.20
C VAL A 386 8.07 6.22 -11.03
N ALA A 387 8.07 6.10 -12.35
CA ALA A 387 8.78 7.04 -13.24
C ALA A 387 8.27 8.48 -13.04
N LYS A 388 6.95 8.66 -12.90
CA LYS A 388 6.34 9.98 -12.63
C LYS A 388 6.68 10.48 -11.22
N ALA A 389 6.74 9.61 -10.21
CA ALA A 389 7.16 9.99 -8.86
C ALA A 389 8.61 10.49 -8.83
N ILE A 390 9.51 9.81 -9.55
CA ILE A 390 10.91 10.23 -9.70
C ILE A 390 10.97 11.56 -10.45
N ALA A 391 10.27 11.70 -11.55
CA ALA A 391 10.22 12.95 -12.32
C ALA A 391 9.66 14.14 -11.49
N LEU A 392 8.77 13.88 -10.52
CA LEU A 392 8.28 14.89 -9.57
C LEU A 392 9.29 15.25 -8.47
N GLY A 393 10.35 14.47 -8.30
CA GLY A 393 11.44 14.74 -7.37
C GLY A 393 11.68 13.68 -6.30
N ALA A 394 11.08 12.49 -6.36
CA ALA A 394 11.43 11.39 -5.46
C ALA A 394 12.67 10.63 -5.95
N ASP A 395 13.51 10.12 -5.04
CA ASP A 395 14.65 9.25 -5.37
C ASP A 395 14.22 7.77 -5.43
N ALA A 396 13.24 7.40 -4.61
CA ALA A 396 12.66 6.05 -4.59
C ALA A 396 11.19 6.08 -4.11
N VAL A 397 10.52 4.93 -4.16
CA VAL A 397 9.13 4.81 -3.74
C VAL A 397 8.91 3.60 -2.82
N TYR A 398 7.92 3.69 -1.93
CA TYR A 398 7.38 2.55 -1.20
C TYR A 398 6.13 1.99 -1.89
N VAL A 399 6.09 0.67 -2.07
CA VAL A 399 4.90 -0.09 -2.42
C VAL A 399 4.42 -0.91 -1.22
N ALA A 400 3.12 -0.87 -0.93
CA ALA A 400 2.52 -1.67 0.14
C ALA A 400 1.26 -2.39 -0.34
N THR A 401 0.16 -1.68 -0.61
CA THR A 401 -1.09 -2.30 -1.06
C THR A 401 -0.90 -3.05 -2.37
N SER A 402 -0.16 -2.52 -3.33
CA SER A 402 0.15 -3.18 -4.60
C SER A 402 1.00 -4.44 -4.40
N ALA A 403 1.97 -4.43 -3.50
CA ALA A 403 2.70 -5.63 -3.10
C ALA A 403 1.79 -6.68 -2.44
N LEU A 404 0.80 -6.28 -1.62
CA LEU A 404 -0.21 -7.21 -1.09
C LEU A 404 -1.13 -7.75 -2.18
N ILE A 405 -1.46 -6.96 -3.21
CA ILE A 405 -2.24 -7.42 -4.37
C ILE A 405 -1.46 -8.49 -5.13
N SER A 406 -0.14 -8.37 -5.30
CA SER A 406 0.68 -9.42 -5.91
C SER A 406 0.70 -10.73 -5.08
N LEU A 407 0.52 -10.65 -3.75
CA LEU A 407 0.26 -11.82 -2.90
C LEU A 407 -1.13 -12.43 -3.10
N GLY A 408 -2.06 -11.71 -3.72
CA GLY A 408 -3.45 -12.13 -3.96
C GLY A 408 -4.50 -11.36 -3.16
N CYS A 409 -4.18 -10.20 -2.57
CA CYS A 409 -5.15 -9.34 -1.89
C CYS A 409 -6.27 -8.92 -2.85
N LYS A 410 -7.52 -8.97 -2.39
CA LYS A 410 -8.72 -8.61 -3.15
C LYS A 410 -9.26 -7.22 -2.82
N VAL A 411 -8.56 -6.46 -1.99
CA VAL A 411 -8.96 -5.11 -1.56
C VAL A 411 -10.38 -5.09 -0.94
N CYS A 412 -10.74 -6.16 -0.24
CA CYS A 412 -12.07 -6.31 0.37
C CYS A 412 -12.29 -5.45 1.64
N GLN A 413 -11.26 -4.74 2.10
CA GLN A 413 -11.27 -3.78 3.22
C GLN A 413 -11.56 -4.37 4.62
N THR A 414 -11.66 -5.69 4.78
CA THR A 414 -11.95 -6.37 6.06
C THR A 414 -10.69 -6.73 6.84
N CYS A 415 -9.57 -6.07 6.58
CA CYS A 415 -8.28 -6.37 7.22
C CYS A 415 -8.32 -6.20 8.75
N SER A 416 -9.13 -5.26 9.25
CA SER A 416 -9.32 -5.00 10.70
C SER A 416 -9.97 -6.18 11.42
N GLU A 417 -10.83 -6.94 10.75
CA GLU A 417 -11.59 -8.05 11.32
C GLU A 417 -10.72 -9.31 11.56
N GLY A 418 -9.58 -9.41 10.89
CA GLY A 418 -8.71 -10.59 10.99
C GLY A 418 -9.17 -11.82 10.19
N THR A 419 -10.22 -11.69 9.39
CA THR A 419 -10.86 -12.75 8.60
C THR A 419 -10.37 -12.80 7.15
N CYS A 420 -9.17 -12.29 6.86
CA CYS A 420 -8.66 -12.19 5.51
C CYS A 420 -8.67 -13.53 4.77
N PRO A 421 -9.46 -13.65 3.70
CA PRO A 421 -9.66 -14.94 3.01
C PRO A 421 -8.43 -15.44 2.24
N LYS A 422 -7.47 -14.55 1.98
CA LYS A 422 -6.21 -14.87 1.27
C LYS A 422 -5.04 -15.16 2.23
N GLY A 423 -5.29 -15.22 3.55
CA GLY A 423 -4.25 -15.50 4.53
C GLY A 423 -3.27 -14.34 4.77
N ILE A 424 -3.55 -13.13 4.24
CA ILE A 424 -2.65 -11.98 4.32
C ILE A 424 -2.84 -11.22 5.64
N ALA A 425 -4.03 -10.66 5.87
CA ALA A 425 -4.30 -9.79 7.04
C ALA A 425 -5.06 -10.54 8.15
N THR A 426 -4.54 -11.71 8.55
CA THR A 426 -5.13 -12.60 9.56
C THR A 426 -4.05 -13.27 10.39
N GLN A 427 -4.41 -13.68 11.63
CA GLN A 427 -3.56 -14.53 12.48
C GLN A 427 -4.16 -15.93 12.66
N GLU A 428 -5.32 -16.21 12.06
CA GLU A 428 -5.98 -17.49 12.11
C GLU A 428 -5.22 -18.54 11.28
N ARG A 429 -4.83 -19.66 11.92
CA ARG A 429 -3.97 -20.69 11.32
C ARG A 429 -4.55 -21.29 10.03
N VAL A 430 -5.87 -21.52 9.98
CA VAL A 430 -6.54 -22.12 8.82
C VAL A 430 -6.47 -21.17 7.61
N LEU A 431 -6.66 -19.88 7.84
CA LEU A 431 -6.60 -18.87 6.78
C LEU A 431 -5.15 -18.60 6.34
N ARG A 432 -4.20 -18.53 7.28
CA ARG A 432 -2.76 -18.32 6.99
C ARG A 432 -2.19 -19.39 6.06
N ARG A 433 -2.59 -20.68 6.23
CA ARG A 433 -2.16 -21.81 5.38
C ARG A 433 -2.53 -21.68 3.91
N ARG A 434 -3.43 -20.75 3.55
CA ARG A 434 -3.78 -20.45 2.16
C ARG A 434 -2.70 -19.69 1.40
N LEU A 435 -1.73 -19.12 2.11
CA LEU A 435 -0.61 -18.36 1.55
C LEU A 435 0.68 -19.19 1.65
N ASP A 436 1.19 -19.66 0.53
CA ASP A 436 2.51 -20.26 0.42
C ASP A 436 3.55 -19.14 0.25
N PRO A 437 4.43 -18.90 1.24
CA PRO A 437 5.35 -17.78 1.20
C PRO A 437 6.41 -17.88 0.11
N MET A 438 6.85 -19.10 -0.25
CA MET A 438 7.88 -19.29 -1.29
C MET A 438 7.32 -18.90 -2.66
N ARG A 439 6.19 -19.50 -3.04
CA ARG A 439 5.51 -19.17 -4.29
C ARG A 439 5.08 -17.70 -4.37
N LYS A 440 4.60 -17.14 -3.26
CA LYS A 440 4.16 -15.75 -3.19
C LYS A 440 5.30 -14.76 -3.22
N GLY A 441 6.45 -15.12 -2.65
CA GLY A 441 7.69 -14.34 -2.78
C GLY A 441 8.14 -14.18 -4.23
N GLU A 442 8.06 -15.26 -5.03
CA GLU A 442 8.30 -15.19 -6.48
C GLU A 442 7.35 -14.21 -7.18
N GLN A 443 6.07 -14.20 -6.80
CA GLN A 443 5.10 -13.28 -7.41
C GLN A 443 5.38 -11.82 -7.05
N VAL A 444 5.85 -11.53 -5.84
CA VAL A 444 6.31 -10.18 -5.43
C VAL A 444 7.54 -9.78 -6.23
N ALA A 445 8.53 -10.66 -6.34
CA ALA A 445 9.74 -10.41 -7.14
C ALA A 445 9.40 -10.11 -8.61
N ASN A 446 8.55 -10.94 -9.22
CA ASN A 446 8.11 -10.76 -10.61
C ASN A 446 7.36 -9.42 -10.81
N TYR A 447 6.53 -9.03 -9.84
CA TYR A 447 5.82 -7.76 -9.88
C TYR A 447 6.79 -6.56 -9.83
N ILE A 448 7.74 -6.55 -8.88
CA ILE A 448 8.72 -5.46 -8.77
C ILE A 448 9.63 -5.44 -10.02
N LYS A 449 10.06 -6.61 -10.51
CA LYS A 449 10.85 -6.71 -11.75
C LYS A 449 10.11 -6.13 -12.96
N ALA A 450 8.83 -6.46 -13.13
CA ALA A 450 8.01 -5.90 -14.21
C ALA A 450 7.89 -4.38 -14.10
N MET A 451 7.61 -3.85 -12.89
CA MET A 451 7.57 -2.41 -12.65
C MET A 451 8.92 -1.74 -12.98
N THR A 452 10.04 -2.35 -12.63
CA THR A 452 11.39 -1.83 -12.93
C THR A 452 11.61 -1.78 -14.45
N GLN A 453 11.16 -2.80 -15.20
CA GLN A 453 11.21 -2.78 -16.66
C GLN A 453 10.35 -1.66 -17.26
N GLU A 454 9.16 -1.41 -16.70
CA GLU A 454 8.32 -0.28 -17.12
C GLU A 454 9.00 1.07 -16.86
N VAL A 455 9.63 1.25 -15.69
CA VAL A 455 10.42 2.46 -15.36
C VAL A 455 11.55 2.64 -16.37
N THR A 456 12.32 1.57 -16.65
CA THR A 456 13.39 1.57 -17.64
C THR A 456 12.88 2.03 -19.01
N ALA A 457 11.81 1.42 -19.51
CA ALA A 457 11.25 1.75 -20.81
C ALA A 457 10.81 3.21 -20.91
N LEU A 458 10.15 3.73 -19.86
CA LEU A 458 9.68 5.12 -19.82
C LEU A 458 10.84 6.12 -19.71
N THR A 459 11.89 5.78 -18.96
CA THR A 459 13.11 6.60 -18.85
C THR A 459 13.84 6.70 -20.19
N GLN A 460 14.01 5.57 -20.87
CA GLN A 460 14.63 5.52 -22.20
C GLN A 460 13.78 6.25 -23.26
N GLN A 461 12.46 6.08 -23.20
CA GLN A 461 11.51 6.79 -24.06
C GLN A 461 11.58 8.31 -23.85
N ALA A 462 11.84 8.79 -22.63
CA ALA A 462 12.06 10.20 -22.31
C ALA A 462 13.48 10.69 -22.71
N GLY A 463 14.34 9.83 -23.25
CA GLY A 463 15.69 10.17 -23.72
C GLY A 463 16.75 10.16 -22.60
N ASN A 464 16.56 9.37 -21.55
CA ASN A 464 17.48 9.23 -20.43
C ASN A 464 18.00 7.80 -20.29
N THR A 465 19.28 7.65 -19.91
CA THR A 465 19.95 6.35 -19.60
C THR A 465 20.04 6.09 -18.10
N ASP A 466 19.48 6.96 -17.27
CA ASP A 466 19.49 6.88 -15.82
C ASP A 466 18.16 7.43 -15.28
N ILE A 467 17.51 6.69 -14.40
CA ILE A 467 16.22 7.09 -13.83
C ILE A 467 16.32 8.39 -13.01
N GLU A 468 17.48 8.65 -12.39
CA GLU A 468 17.72 9.86 -11.60
C GLU A 468 17.71 11.15 -12.46
N LYS A 469 17.73 11.02 -13.79
CA LYS A 469 17.68 12.13 -14.73
C LYS A 469 16.26 12.49 -15.19
N LEU A 470 15.25 11.76 -14.72
CA LEU A 470 13.87 12.16 -14.94
C LEU A 470 13.54 13.41 -14.12
N GLU A 471 12.98 14.42 -14.78
CA GLU A 471 12.70 15.73 -14.20
C GLU A 471 11.26 16.18 -14.45
N ARG A 472 10.77 17.17 -13.70
CA ARG A 472 9.41 17.73 -13.88
C ARG A 472 9.16 18.24 -15.30
N GLN A 473 10.19 18.69 -16.02
CA GLN A 473 10.08 19.12 -17.42
C GLN A 473 9.79 17.94 -18.38
N ASP A 474 10.01 16.70 -17.95
CA ASP A 474 9.65 15.50 -18.71
C ASP A 474 8.17 15.14 -18.52
N LEU A 475 7.40 15.90 -17.73
CA LEU A 475 5.99 15.67 -17.45
C LEU A 475 5.09 16.73 -18.09
N VAL A 476 3.85 16.33 -18.33
CA VAL A 476 2.73 17.20 -18.68
C VAL A 476 1.49 16.77 -17.88
N ALA A 477 0.73 17.76 -17.37
CA ALA A 477 -0.52 17.49 -16.67
C ALA A 477 -1.69 17.34 -17.67
N LEU A 478 -2.51 16.31 -17.42
CA LEU A 478 -3.69 16.00 -18.24
C LEU A 478 -4.97 16.67 -17.69
N THR A 479 -4.92 17.10 -16.41
CA THR A 479 -6.02 17.78 -15.73
C THR A 479 -5.54 19.08 -15.09
N MET A 480 -6.45 20.05 -14.96
CA MET A 480 -6.16 21.32 -14.32
C MET A 480 -5.76 21.14 -12.85
N GLU A 481 -6.44 20.23 -12.15
CA GLU A 481 -6.16 19.90 -10.76
C GLU A 481 -4.73 19.39 -10.57
N ALA A 482 -4.29 18.45 -11.41
CA ALA A 482 -2.92 17.94 -11.35
C ALA A 482 -1.89 19.04 -11.65
N SER A 483 -2.15 19.90 -12.64
CA SER A 483 -1.28 21.04 -12.97
C SER A 483 -1.15 22.01 -11.78
N GLN A 484 -2.25 22.35 -11.12
CA GLN A 484 -2.24 23.24 -9.96
C GLN A 484 -1.50 22.65 -8.75
N LEU A 485 -1.67 21.34 -8.51
CA LEU A 485 -1.04 20.66 -7.37
C LEU A 485 0.46 20.42 -7.56
N THR A 486 0.91 20.24 -8.81
CA THR A 486 2.30 19.84 -9.10
C THR A 486 3.14 20.93 -9.73
N GLY A 487 2.52 22.00 -10.23
CA GLY A 487 3.21 23.02 -11.04
C GLY A 487 3.66 22.51 -12.42
N VAL A 488 3.33 21.26 -12.78
CA VAL A 488 3.61 20.69 -14.11
C VAL A 488 2.70 21.39 -15.14
N PRO A 489 3.25 21.87 -16.29
CA PRO A 489 2.45 22.52 -17.31
C PRO A 489 1.31 21.61 -17.80
N MET A 490 0.12 22.19 -17.98
CA MET A 490 -1.00 21.46 -18.55
C MET A 490 -0.82 21.31 -20.07
N VAL A 491 -1.24 20.18 -20.60
CA VAL A 491 -1.43 19.98 -22.04
C VAL A 491 -2.35 21.11 -22.55
N ARG A 492 -1.88 21.86 -23.52
CA ARG A 492 -2.72 22.88 -24.20
C ARG A 492 -3.60 22.16 -25.22
N GLY A 493 -4.91 22.34 -25.09
CA GLY A 493 -5.89 21.87 -26.08
C GLY A 493 -5.85 22.72 -27.35
#